data_f81ce08355f002f0f76c5cf39b1b8ebe
#
_entry.id   f81ce08355f002f0f76c5cf39b1b8ebe
#
_cell.length_a   1.000
_cell.length_b   1.000
_cell.length_c   1.000
_cell.angle_alpha   90.00
_cell.angle_beta   90.00
_cell.angle_gamma   90.00
#
_symmetry.space_group_name_H-M   'P 1'
#
loop_
_entity.id
_entity.type
_entity.pdbx_description
1 polymer ?
#
loop_
_entity_poly.entity_id
_entity_poly.type
_entity_poly.pdbx_seq_one_letter_code
_entity_poly.pdbx_strand_id
1 'polypeptide(L)'
;MHRSDDIFHELKALLPGALARRNEPLGKRTTLRVGGCADVYIEPSSEADMAVVLRTCKEEGVPFMVLGRGSNLLIRDGGVRGVVVCLAHPGLSAISVDGRHLRCGAGAKLKAVAAKARETLLGGLEFLEGIPGSVGGALRMNAGAMGSATLEVVTQVRFMDDAGNVHERNIAQVPAQYRSCPLFKTNIALAATFQGHPDSREAIAKRAAEYNQTRWLSQPKEPSAGCIFKNPSPGLSAGKVIDDLGLKGARRGGAVVSTVHGNFIVNEGAATAADVLELIDFIKTRARSERGVELREEVEIIGE
;
A
#
# COMPACT_ATOMS: atom_id res chain seq x y z
N MET A 1 28.54 5.75 18.02
CA MET A 1 27.21 6.36 18.13
C MET A 1 26.53 6.16 16.78
N HIS A 2 25.34 5.62 16.74
CA HIS A 2 24.78 5.18 15.46
C HIS A 2 24.25 6.36 14.66
N ARG A 3 24.56 6.41 13.37
CA ARG A 3 24.10 7.39 12.37
C ARG A 3 22.56 7.63 12.42
N SER A 4 21.81 6.60 12.82
CA SER A 4 20.36 6.66 13.03
C SER A 4 19.93 7.50 14.26
N ASP A 5 20.78 7.62 15.27
CA ASP A 5 20.48 8.44 16.44
C ASP A 5 20.66 9.91 16.13
N ASP A 6 21.70 10.25 15.39
CA ASP A 6 22.02 11.63 15.00
C ASP A 6 20.90 12.17 14.07
N ILE A 7 20.49 11.43 13.05
CA ILE A 7 19.41 11.85 12.14
C ILE A 7 18.05 11.96 12.83
N PHE A 8 17.75 11.11 13.82
CA PHE A 8 16.52 11.24 14.60
C PHE A 8 16.45 12.56 15.34
N HIS A 9 17.53 12.95 16.05
CA HIS A 9 17.58 14.20 16.80
C HIS A 9 17.53 15.41 15.88
N GLU A 10 18.20 15.36 14.76
CA GLU A 10 18.20 16.41 13.74
C GLU A 10 16.80 16.61 13.15
N LEU A 11 16.18 15.56 12.62
CA LEU A 11 14.82 15.63 12.06
C LEU A 11 13.79 16.09 13.10
N LYS A 12 13.92 15.64 14.35
CA LYS A 12 13.03 16.08 15.43
C LYS A 12 13.19 17.57 15.77
N ALA A 13 14.41 18.10 15.68
CA ALA A 13 14.68 19.53 15.90
C ALA A 13 14.16 20.40 14.73
N LEU A 14 14.39 19.94 13.49
CA LEU A 14 13.95 20.65 12.28
C LEU A 14 12.43 20.63 12.08
N LEU A 15 11.74 19.61 12.58
CA LEU A 15 10.33 19.34 12.31
C LEU A 15 9.50 19.20 13.60
N PRO A 16 9.33 20.27 14.38
CA PRO A 16 8.64 20.22 15.68
C PRO A 16 7.17 19.81 15.60
N GLY A 17 6.53 19.97 14.43
CA GLY A 17 5.15 19.54 14.17
C GLY A 17 5.01 18.08 13.71
N ALA A 18 6.10 17.41 13.38
CA ALA A 18 6.10 16.04 12.91
C ALA A 18 6.07 15.03 14.08
N LEU A 19 5.39 13.91 13.90
CA LEU A 19 5.56 12.76 14.78
C LEU A 19 6.87 12.05 14.42
N ALA A 20 7.80 11.95 15.37
CA ALA A 20 9.05 11.21 15.19
C ALA A 20 9.20 10.14 16.29
N ARG A 21 9.59 8.93 15.92
CA ARG A 21 9.81 7.80 16.83
C ARG A 21 11.07 7.02 16.43
N ARG A 22 11.75 6.47 17.42
CA ARG A 22 12.87 5.53 17.25
C ARG A 22 12.37 4.11 17.47
N ASN A 23 12.98 3.16 16.78
CA ASN A 23 12.66 1.74 16.90
C ASN A 23 11.15 1.45 16.82
N GLU A 24 10.46 2.10 15.86
CA GLU A 24 9.02 1.91 15.67
C GLU A 24 8.71 0.52 15.13
N PRO A 25 7.90 -0.30 15.83
CA PRO A 25 7.52 -1.62 15.37
C PRO A 25 6.65 -1.55 14.11
N LEU A 26 7.22 -1.90 12.95
CA LEU A 26 6.54 -1.78 11.65
C LEU A 26 5.46 -2.85 11.45
N GLY A 27 5.50 -3.97 12.15
CA GLY A 27 4.41 -4.93 12.15
C GLY A 27 3.06 -4.29 12.52
N LYS A 28 3.03 -3.29 13.40
CA LYS A 28 1.82 -2.52 13.74
C LYS A 28 1.38 -1.56 12.64
N ARG A 29 2.23 -1.33 11.64
CA ARG A 29 2.01 -0.41 10.53
C ARG A 29 1.69 -1.13 9.22
N THR A 30 1.65 -2.46 9.21
CA THR A 30 1.28 -3.29 8.07
C THR A 30 -0.04 -4.02 8.31
N THR A 31 -0.73 -4.39 7.22
CA THR A 31 -1.97 -5.18 7.33
C THR A 31 -1.70 -6.65 7.62
N LEU A 32 -0.53 -7.17 7.28
CA LEU A 32 -0.09 -8.53 7.60
C LEU A 32 0.31 -8.66 9.09
N ARG A 33 0.60 -7.53 9.76
CA ARG A 33 1.04 -7.46 11.17
C ARG A 33 2.33 -8.23 11.44
N VAL A 34 3.23 -8.23 10.46
CA VAL A 34 4.55 -8.86 10.50
C VAL A 34 5.62 -7.82 10.20
N GLY A 35 6.82 -7.98 10.74
CA GLY A 35 8.00 -7.18 10.47
C GLY A 35 8.64 -6.55 11.68
N GLY A 36 9.97 -6.34 11.58
CA GLY A 36 10.79 -5.70 12.62
C GLY A 36 10.56 -4.20 12.72
N CYS A 37 11.51 -3.51 13.37
CA CYS A 37 11.41 -2.08 13.65
C CYS A 37 12.05 -1.23 12.53
N ALA A 38 11.55 0.01 12.35
CA ALA A 38 12.29 1.07 11.69
C ALA A 38 13.28 1.70 12.67
N ASP A 39 14.49 2.05 12.22
CA ASP A 39 15.42 2.82 13.05
C ASP A 39 14.81 4.16 13.43
N VAL A 40 14.31 4.89 12.43
CA VAL A 40 13.57 6.15 12.59
C VAL A 40 12.27 6.06 11.83
N TYR A 41 11.18 6.43 12.48
CA TYR A 41 9.86 6.58 11.88
C TYR A 41 9.41 8.02 12.01
N ILE A 42 8.93 8.63 10.92
CA ILE A 42 8.50 10.03 10.90
C ILE A 42 7.19 10.22 10.13
N GLU A 43 6.29 11.04 10.69
CA GLU A 43 5.09 11.52 10.00
C GLU A 43 5.24 13.04 9.81
N PRO A 44 5.71 13.51 8.64
CA PRO A 44 5.81 14.95 8.36
C PRO A 44 4.43 15.58 8.35
N SER A 45 4.32 16.84 8.81
CA SER A 45 3.04 17.55 8.93
C SER A 45 2.63 18.24 7.64
N SER A 46 3.55 18.46 6.73
CA SER A 46 3.37 19.21 5.47
C SER A 46 4.26 18.71 4.35
N GLU A 47 4.01 19.17 3.12
CA GLU A 47 4.89 18.91 1.97
C GLU A 47 6.29 19.56 2.19
N ALA A 48 6.34 20.73 2.86
CA ALA A 48 7.60 21.36 3.21
C ALA A 48 8.41 20.50 4.18
N ASP A 49 7.78 19.92 5.19
CA ASP A 49 8.44 18.98 6.11
C ASP A 49 8.95 17.74 5.36
N MET A 50 8.18 17.23 4.39
CA MET A 50 8.61 16.10 3.56
C MET A 50 9.87 16.43 2.77
N ALA A 51 9.95 17.65 2.21
CA ALA A 51 11.15 18.13 1.51
C ALA A 51 12.36 18.24 2.44
N VAL A 52 12.16 18.66 3.70
CA VAL A 52 13.21 18.68 4.72
C VAL A 52 13.70 17.27 5.00
N VAL A 53 12.78 16.30 5.26
CA VAL A 53 13.17 14.90 5.50
C VAL A 53 14.00 14.35 4.35
N LEU A 54 13.55 14.56 3.10
CA LEU A 54 14.23 14.09 1.91
C LEU A 54 15.66 14.65 1.79
N ARG A 55 15.80 15.96 1.99
CA ARG A 55 17.09 16.66 1.91
C ARG A 55 18.04 16.20 3.01
N THR A 56 17.59 16.18 4.27
CA THR A 56 18.41 15.72 5.40
C THR A 56 18.88 14.28 5.20
N CYS A 57 17.98 13.37 4.79
CA CYS A 57 18.38 11.98 4.50
C CYS A 57 19.43 11.89 3.39
N LYS A 58 19.33 12.74 2.36
CA LYS A 58 20.27 12.77 1.24
C LYS A 58 21.64 13.34 1.65
N GLU A 59 21.66 14.43 2.40
CA GLU A 59 22.87 15.09 2.91
C GLU A 59 23.64 14.17 3.85
N GLU A 60 22.94 13.49 4.76
CA GLU A 60 23.52 12.54 5.70
C GLU A 60 23.81 11.15 5.11
N GLY A 61 23.41 10.90 3.84
CA GLY A 61 23.56 9.59 3.18
C GLY A 61 22.81 8.47 3.91
N VAL A 62 21.69 8.80 4.53
CA VAL A 62 20.81 7.83 5.23
C VAL A 62 19.69 7.38 4.29
N PRO A 63 19.47 6.08 4.11
CA PRO A 63 18.37 5.59 3.28
C PRO A 63 17.02 5.97 3.88
N PHE A 64 16.06 6.29 3.02
CA PHE A 64 14.69 6.49 3.45
C PHE A 64 13.70 5.74 2.55
N MET A 65 12.52 5.46 3.08
CA MET A 65 11.40 4.93 2.31
C MET A 65 10.09 5.55 2.75
N VAL A 66 9.13 5.64 1.81
CA VAL A 66 7.77 6.08 2.11
C VAL A 66 6.88 4.87 2.35
N LEU A 67 6.27 4.83 3.51
CA LEU A 67 5.32 3.80 3.94
C LEU A 67 3.88 4.33 3.83
N GLY A 68 3.03 3.64 3.07
CA GLY A 68 1.59 3.88 3.09
C GLY A 68 0.92 3.14 4.27
N ARG A 69 -0.10 2.33 3.95
CA ARG A 69 -0.80 1.48 4.94
C ARG A 69 -0.16 0.10 5.11
N GLY A 70 0.97 -0.17 4.46
CA GLY A 70 1.65 -1.46 4.51
C GLY A 70 0.78 -2.64 4.04
N SER A 71 -0.16 -2.40 3.12
CA SER A 71 -1.12 -3.41 2.67
C SER A 71 -0.61 -4.32 1.55
N ASN A 72 0.56 -3.99 0.99
CA ASN A 72 1.25 -4.78 -0.03
C ASN A 72 2.73 -4.97 0.34
N LEU A 73 3.04 -5.02 1.64
CA LEU A 73 4.40 -5.12 2.13
C LEU A 73 4.57 -6.33 3.05
N LEU A 74 5.67 -7.03 2.86
CA LEU A 74 6.26 -7.94 3.82
C LEU A 74 7.59 -7.33 4.30
N ILE A 75 7.62 -6.89 5.55
CA ILE A 75 8.81 -6.33 6.18
C ILE A 75 9.52 -7.45 6.90
N ARG A 76 10.81 -7.67 6.62
CA ARG A 76 11.63 -8.70 7.26
C ARG A 76 11.78 -8.45 8.76
N ASP A 77 12.11 -9.50 9.51
CA ASP A 77 12.16 -9.46 10.98
C ASP A 77 13.28 -8.56 11.52
N GLY A 78 14.38 -8.37 10.78
CA GLY A 78 15.42 -7.40 11.10
C GLY A 78 14.97 -5.93 11.00
N GLY A 79 13.87 -5.67 10.29
CA GLY A 79 13.29 -4.34 10.15
C GLY A 79 13.91 -3.51 9.03
N VAL A 80 13.76 -2.19 9.10
CA VAL A 80 14.20 -1.25 8.06
C VAL A 80 15.24 -0.30 8.63
N ARG A 81 16.42 -0.29 8.00
CA ARG A 81 17.48 0.67 8.34
C ARG A 81 17.18 2.03 7.73
N GLY A 82 17.52 3.09 8.47
CA GLY A 82 17.31 4.47 8.06
C GLY A 82 15.93 5.01 8.45
N VAL A 83 15.35 5.87 7.58
CA VAL A 83 14.14 6.63 7.89
C VAL A 83 12.93 6.07 7.14
N VAL A 84 11.90 5.67 7.88
CA VAL A 84 10.58 5.31 7.35
C VAL A 84 9.64 6.50 7.50
N VAL A 85 9.16 7.02 6.38
CA VAL A 85 8.28 8.19 6.31
C VAL A 85 6.85 7.74 6.06
N CYS A 86 5.90 8.17 6.88
CA CYS A 86 4.48 7.91 6.68
C CYS A 86 3.70 9.22 6.51
N LEU A 87 2.95 9.35 5.42
CA LEU A 87 2.20 10.57 5.10
C LEU A 87 0.80 10.60 5.76
N ALA A 88 0.66 9.99 6.94
CA ALA A 88 -0.63 9.83 7.63
C ALA A 88 -1.09 11.09 8.38
N HIS A 89 -0.20 12.09 8.55
CA HIS A 89 -0.56 13.33 9.24
C HIS A 89 -1.75 14.04 8.55
N PRO A 90 -2.69 14.68 9.31
CA PRO A 90 -3.85 15.37 8.74
C PRO A 90 -3.53 16.34 7.60
N GLY A 91 -2.41 17.08 7.67
CA GLY A 91 -1.94 17.98 6.61
C GLY A 91 -1.64 17.31 5.27
N LEU A 92 -1.33 15.99 5.27
CA LEU A 92 -1.02 15.19 4.08
C LEU A 92 -2.07 14.12 3.77
N SER A 93 -3.15 14.07 4.54
CA SER A 93 -4.24 13.11 4.38
C SER A 93 -5.63 13.74 4.26
N ALA A 94 -5.70 15.05 4.06
CA ALA A 94 -6.95 15.78 3.90
C ALA A 94 -7.68 15.36 2.60
N ILE A 95 -9.01 15.41 2.65
CA ILE A 95 -9.90 15.17 1.51
C ILE A 95 -10.79 16.40 1.36
N SER A 96 -10.74 17.07 0.21
CA SER A 96 -11.63 18.16 -0.16
C SER A 96 -12.42 17.82 -1.42
N VAL A 97 -13.61 18.39 -1.54
CA VAL A 97 -14.52 18.15 -2.67
C VAL A 97 -14.77 19.47 -3.37
N ASP A 98 -14.65 19.45 -4.69
CA ASP A 98 -15.00 20.56 -5.57
C ASP A 98 -15.76 20.01 -6.79
N GLY A 99 -17.06 20.25 -6.83
CA GLY A 99 -17.95 19.71 -7.85
C GLY A 99 -17.88 18.18 -7.93
N ARG A 100 -17.35 17.66 -9.03
CA ARG A 100 -17.17 16.21 -9.27
C ARG A 100 -15.80 15.70 -8.85
N HIS A 101 -14.94 16.54 -8.32
CA HIS A 101 -13.54 16.21 -8.02
C HIS A 101 -13.33 16.09 -6.52
N LEU A 102 -12.57 15.07 -6.12
CA LEU A 102 -12.09 14.91 -4.76
C LEU A 102 -10.55 15.03 -4.79
N ARG A 103 -10.02 16.11 -4.21
CA ARG A 103 -8.58 16.26 -3.98
C ARG A 103 -8.23 15.56 -2.67
N CYS A 104 -7.38 14.56 -2.75
CA CYS A 104 -7.03 13.69 -1.65
C CYS A 104 -5.52 13.68 -1.44
N GLY A 105 -5.07 14.00 -0.23
CA GLY A 105 -3.66 13.84 0.15
C GLY A 105 -3.23 12.38 0.10
N ALA A 106 -1.94 12.13 -0.16
CA ALA A 106 -1.41 10.78 -0.34
C ALA A 106 -1.59 9.87 0.88
N GLY A 107 -1.66 10.44 2.09
CA GLY A 107 -1.94 9.71 3.34
C GLY A 107 -3.40 9.32 3.54
N ALA A 108 -4.34 9.90 2.79
CA ALA A 108 -5.76 9.60 2.92
C ALA A 108 -6.05 8.11 2.67
N LYS A 109 -6.91 7.53 3.51
CA LYS A 109 -7.35 6.13 3.34
C LYS A 109 -8.31 6.05 2.15
N LEU A 110 -8.14 5.07 1.27
CA LEU A 110 -9.05 4.87 0.13
C LEU A 110 -10.52 4.67 0.58
N LYS A 111 -10.73 3.96 1.69
CA LYS A 111 -12.05 3.84 2.31
C LYS A 111 -12.65 5.20 2.68
N ALA A 112 -11.84 6.16 3.14
CA ALA A 112 -12.32 7.51 3.46
C ALA A 112 -12.65 8.30 2.19
N VAL A 113 -11.89 8.12 1.10
CA VAL A 113 -12.19 8.70 -0.21
C VAL A 113 -13.56 8.19 -0.72
N ALA A 114 -13.77 6.86 -0.72
CA ALA A 114 -15.05 6.27 -1.11
C ALA A 114 -16.23 6.74 -0.22
N ALA A 115 -16.02 6.85 1.09
CA ALA A 115 -17.03 7.36 2.01
C ALA A 115 -17.38 8.82 1.70
N LYS A 116 -16.36 9.66 1.43
CA LYS A 116 -16.56 11.07 1.08
C LYS A 116 -17.29 11.23 -0.26
N ALA A 117 -16.95 10.44 -1.27
CA ALA A 117 -17.65 10.40 -2.55
C ALA A 117 -19.14 10.07 -2.35
N ARG A 118 -19.45 9.03 -1.55
CA ARG A 118 -20.83 8.64 -1.22
C ARG A 118 -21.60 9.76 -0.49
N GLU A 119 -20.98 10.45 0.46
CA GLU A 119 -21.58 11.59 1.16
C GLU A 119 -21.98 12.71 0.21
N THR A 120 -21.19 12.92 -0.84
CA THR A 120 -21.39 13.99 -1.84
C THR A 120 -22.09 13.51 -3.11
N LEU A 121 -22.69 12.32 -3.08
CA LEU A 121 -23.45 11.71 -4.18
C LEU A 121 -22.64 11.57 -5.48
N LEU A 122 -21.36 11.19 -5.33
CA LEU A 122 -20.44 10.90 -6.44
C LEU A 122 -20.22 9.39 -6.56
N GLY A 123 -20.74 8.82 -7.64
CA GLY A 123 -20.56 7.42 -8.03
C GLY A 123 -19.29 7.17 -8.79
N GLY A 124 -18.95 5.88 -8.99
CA GLY A 124 -17.76 5.41 -9.73
C GLY A 124 -16.51 5.24 -8.86
N LEU A 125 -16.59 5.57 -7.57
CA LEU A 125 -15.47 5.46 -6.62
C LEU A 125 -15.69 4.39 -5.53
N GLU A 126 -16.76 3.60 -5.60
CA GLU A 126 -17.16 2.63 -4.58
C GLU A 126 -16.14 1.50 -4.43
N PHE A 127 -15.47 1.10 -5.52
CA PHE A 127 -14.46 0.04 -5.49
C PHE A 127 -13.26 0.36 -4.60
N LEU A 128 -12.97 1.65 -4.37
CA LEU A 128 -11.90 2.11 -3.48
C LEU A 128 -12.11 1.68 -2.02
N GLU A 129 -13.37 1.48 -1.59
CA GLU A 129 -13.67 1.01 -0.24
C GLU A 129 -13.10 -0.39 0.01
N GLY A 130 -13.04 -1.21 -1.05
CA GLY A 130 -12.49 -2.56 -1.02
C GLY A 130 -10.97 -2.64 -1.00
N ILE A 131 -10.23 -1.55 -1.17
CA ILE A 131 -8.76 -1.55 -1.24
C ILE A 131 -8.18 -1.09 0.10
N PRO A 132 -7.47 -1.94 0.86
CA PRO A 132 -6.90 -1.59 2.16
C PRO A 132 -5.60 -0.79 1.96
N GLY A 133 -5.70 0.48 1.57
CA GLY A 133 -4.53 1.30 1.26
C GLY A 133 -4.72 2.77 1.54
N SER A 134 -3.66 3.54 1.30
CA SER A 134 -3.68 5.00 1.18
C SER A 134 -3.65 5.41 -0.30
N VAL A 135 -4.02 6.65 -0.58
CA VAL A 135 -3.97 7.24 -1.92
C VAL A 135 -2.58 7.09 -2.54
N GLY A 136 -1.51 7.46 -1.81
CA GLY A 136 -0.14 7.34 -2.33
C GLY A 136 0.26 5.91 -2.68
N GLY A 137 -0.09 4.94 -1.82
CA GLY A 137 0.16 3.52 -2.09
C GLY A 137 -0.64 3.01 -3.30
N ALA A 138 -1.91 3.47 -3.43
CA ALA A 138 -2.75 3.11 -4.57
C ALA A 138 -2.25 3.69 -5.89
N LEU A 139 -1.74 4.92 -5.90
CA LEU A 139 -1.08 5.51 -7.07
C LEU A 139 0.16 4.71 -7.48
N ARG A 140 1.05 4.38 -6.52
CA ARG A 140 2.28 3.61 -6.78
C ARG A 140 1.99 2.25 -7.40
N MET A 141 1.00 1.55 -6.86
CA MET A 141 0.62 0.21 -7.30
C MET A 141 -0.41 0.19 -8.42
N ASN A 142 -0.94 1.34 -8.87
CA ASN A 142 -2.16 1.37 -9.67
C ASN A 142 -3.17 0.35 -9.13
N ALA A 143 -3.46 0.45 -7.82
CA ALA A 143 -4.25 -0.54 -7.11
C ALA A 143 -5.66 -0.62 -7.70
N GLY A 144 -6.16 -1.82 -7.85
CA GLY A 144 -7.48 -2.05 -8.45
C GLY A 144 -8.27 -3.13 -7.73
N ALA A 145 -9.58 -3.02 -7.83
CA ALA A 145 -10.57 -3.97 -7.34
C ALA A 145 -11.83 -3.92 -8.20
N MET A 146 -12.59 -5.00 -8.24
CA MET A 146 -13.91 -5.06 -8.92
C MET A 146 -13.87 -4.60 -10.39
N GLY A 147 -12.78 -4.92 -11.10
CA GLY A 147 -12.61 -4.56 -12.52
C GLY A 147 -12.16 -3.14 -12.80
N SER A 148 -11.95 -2.30 -11.76
CA SER A 148 -11.48 -0.92 -11.90
C SER A 148 -10.11 -0.72 -11.27
N ALA A 149 -9.33 0.25 -11.77
CA ALA A 149 -8.03 0.62 -11.24
C ALA A 149 -7.98 2.10 -10.82
N THR A 150 -7.12 2.41 -9.86
CA THR A 150 -7.03 3.75 -9.25
C THR A 150 -6.78 4.85 -10.29
N LEU A 151 -5.85 4.62 -11.23
CA LEU A 151 -5.48 5.66 -12.21
C LEU A 151 -6.58 5.92 -13.26
N GLU A 152 -7.56 5.03 -13.42
CA GLU A 152 -8.71 5.22 -14.31
C GLU A 152 -9.70 6.31 -13.82
N VAL A 153 -9.71 6.54 -12.51
CA VAL A 153 -10.61 7.51 -11.85
C VAL A 153 -9.86 8.75 -11.31
N VAL A 154 -8.56 8.84 -11.57
CA VAL A 154 -7.72 10.00 -11.24
C VAL A 154 -7.63 10.92 -12.45
N THR A 155 -7.68 12.24 -12.24
CA THR A 155 -7.50 13.25 -13.30
C THR A 155 -6.16 13.97 -13.20
N GLN A 156 -5.65 14.13 -11.98
CA GLN A 156 -4.41 14.86 -11.72
C GLN A 156 -3.66 14.20 -10.55
N VAL A 157 -2.34 14.22 -10.62
CA VAL A 157 -1.45 13.79 -9.55
C VAL A 157 -0.48 14.91 -9.16
N ARG A 158 -0.19 15.00 -7.86
CA ARG A 158 0.81 15.90 -7.28
C ARG A 158 1.87 15.04 -6.61
N PHE A 159 3.15 15.35 -6.89
CA PHE A 159 4.27 14.54 -6.40
C PHE A 159 5.51 15.40 -6.16
N MET A 160 6.44 14.87 -5.38
CA MET A 160 7.75 15.44 -5.10
C MET A 160 8.82 14.59 -5.78
N ASP A 161 9.75 15.21 -6.49
CA ASP A 161 10.92 14.55 -7.05
C ASP A 161 12.01 14.30 -5.99
N ASP A 162 13.11 13.68 -6.39
CA ASP A 162 14.27 13.38 -5.53
C ASP A 162 15.09 14.61 -5.12
N ALA A 163 14.84 15.76 -5.73
CA ALA A 163 15.41 17.04 -5.36
C ALA A 163 14.52 17.83 -4.36
N GLY A 164 13.32 17.29 -4.06
CA GLY A 164 12.35 17.96 -3.18
C GLY A 164 11.44 18.97 -3.88
N ASN A 165 11.48 19.05 -5.23
CA ASN A 165 10.60 19.94 -5.98
C ASN A 165 9.22 19.29 -6.15
N VAL A 166 8.19 20.11 -6.05
CA VAL A 166 6.81 19.66 -6.20
C VAL A 166 6.32 19.89 -7.62
N HIS A 167 5.70 18.87 -8.17
CA HIS A 167 5.16 18.83 -9.54
C HIS A 167 3.69 18.42 -9.54
N GLU A 168 2.97 18.89 -10.55
CA GLU A 168 1.62 18.40 -10.88
C GLU A 168 1.59 17.91 -12.32
N ARG A 169 0.86 16.80 -12.55
CA ARG A 169 0.65 16.23 -13.90
C ARG A 169 -0.79 15.82 -14.10
N ASN A 170 -1.32 16.07 -15.29
CA ASN A 170 -2.55 15.44 -15.74
C ASN A 170 -2.31 13.93 -15.88
N ILE A 171 -3.31 13.12 -15.55
CA ILE A 171 -3.18 11.66 -15.59
C ILE A 171 -2.86 11.13 -16.99
N ALA A 172 -3.29 11.78 -18.04
CA ALA A 172 -2.96 11.41 -19.42
C ALA A 172 -1.44 11.42 -19.73
N GLN A 173 -0.65 12.11 -18.90
CA GLN A 173 0.82 12.18 -19.00
C GLN A 173 1.52 11.16 -18.10
N VAL A 174 0.77 10.35 -17.35
CA VAL A 174 1.29 9.40 -16.36
C VAL A 174 1.14 7.98 -16.90
N PRO A 175 2.24 7.27 -17.16
CA PRO A 175 2.15 5.90 -17.66
C PRO A 175 1.60 4.98 -16.58
N ALA A 176 0.50 4.29 -16.91
CA ALA A 176 -0.13 3.29 -16.06
C ALA A 176 0.20 1.88 -16.56
N GLN A 177 0.51 0.98 -15.62
CA GLN A 177 0.74 -0.44 -15.89
C GLN A 177 -0.05 -1.29 -14.90
N TYR A 178 -0.26 -2.55 -15.24
CA TYR A 178 -0.86 -3.51 -14.30
C TYR A 178 0.01 -3.61 -13.02
N ARG A 179 -0.59 -3.30 -11.88
CA ARG A 179 0.07 -3.29 -10.55
C ARG A 179 1.33 -2.42 -10.49
N SER A 180 1.42 -1.36 -11.28
CA SER A 180 2.58 -0.45 -11.27
C SER A 180 2.26 0.90 -11.89
N CYS A 181 2.82 1.96 -11.29
CA CYS A 181 2.95 3.27 -11.89
C CYS A 181 4.43 3.68 -11.81
N PRO A 182 5.19 3.68 -12.94
CA PRO A 182 6.61 4.00 -12.94
C PRO A 182 6.96 5.35 -12.32
N LEU A 183 6.10 6.36 -12.49
CA LEU A 183 6.30 7.70 -11.91
C LEU A 183 6.53 7.64 -10.39
N PHE A 184 5.77 6.80 -9.68
CA PHE A 184 5.83 6.71 -8.23
C PHE A 184 6.81 5.64 -7.70
N LYS A 185 7.67 5.09 -8.56
CA LYS A 185 8.82 4.28 -8.11
C LYS A 185 9.98 5.15 -7.69
N THR A 186 10.13 6.34 -8.30
CA THR A 186 11.22 7.28 -8.08
C THR A 186 10.77 8.59 -7.45
N ASN A 187 9.47 8.88 -7.45
CA ASN A 187 8.91 10.11 -6.90
C ASN A 187 7.93 9.81 -5.77
N ILE A 188 7.75 10.77 -4.88
CA ILE A 188 6.89 10.67 -3.72
C ILE A 188 5.52 11.23 -4.07
N ALA A 189 4.48 10.40 -4.04
CA ALA A 189 3.10 10.88 -4.21
C ALA A 189 2.71 11.79 -3.03
N LEU A 190 2.17 12.97 -3.31
CA LEU A 190 1.71 13.96 -2.33
C LEU A 190 0.18 14.07 -2.30
N ALA A 191 -0.46 14.05 -3.48
CA ALA A 191 -1.91 14.09 -3.61
C ALA A 191 -2.37 13.54 -4.95
N ALA A 192 -3.67 13.23 -5.04
CA ALA A 192 -4.37 12.97 -6.29
C ALA A 192 -5.74 13.64 -6.30
N THR A 193 -6.21 13.99 -7.51
CA THR A 193 -7.59 14.42 -7.74
C THR A 193 -8.34 13.28 -8.39
N PHE A 194 -9.31 12.73 -7.68
CA PHE A 194 -10.24 11.73 -8.18
C PHE A 194 -11.44 12.40 -8.83
N GLN A 195 -12.02 11.77 -9.83
CA GLN A 195 -13.24 12.23 -10.47
C GLN A 195 -14.36 11.19 -10.33
N GLY A 196 -15.46 11.60 -9.69
CA GLY A 196 -16.70 10.85 -9.68
C GLY A 196 -17.72 11.44 -10.68
N HIS A 197 -18.88 10.82 -10.74
CA HIS A 197 -20.04 11.33 -11.48
C HIS A 197 -21.26 11.45 -10.57
N PRO A 198 -22.14 12.44 -10.75
CA PRO A 198 -23.37 12.54 -9.97
C PRO A 198 -24.20 11.27 -10.10
N ASP A 199 -24.66 10.73 -8.96
CA ASP A 199 -25.48 9.53 -8.95
C ASP A 199 -26.42 9.52 -7.73
N SER A 200 -27.43 8.63 -7.75
CA SER A 200 -28.36 8.52 -6.64
C SER A 200 -27.73 7.82 -5.43
N ARG A 201 -28.18 8.18 -4.24
CA ARG A 201 -27.75 7.55 -2.99
C ARG A 201 -27.98 6.04 -3.02
N GLU A 202 -29.11 5.62 -3.56
CA GLU A 202 -29.54 4.23 -3.67
C GLU A 202 -28.63 3.44 -4.60
N ALA A 203 -28.28 3.98 -5.77
CA ALA A 203 -27.38 3.32 -6.73
C ALA A 203 -25.96 3.16 -6.18
N ILE A 204 -25.42 4.21 -5.55
CA ILE A 204 -24.10 4.17 -4.89
C ILE A 204 -24.10 3.15 -3.76
N ALA A 205 -25.14 3.16 -2.89
CA ALA A 205 -25.23 2.23 -1.77
C ALA A 205 -25.35 0.78 -2.24
N LYS A 206 -26.11 0.52 -3.32
CA LYS A 206 -26.26 -0.80 -3.92
C LYS A 206 -24.90 -1.33 -4.42
N ARG A 207 -24.14 -0.56 -5.24
CA ARG A 207 -22.84 -0.98 -5.73
C ARG A 207 -21.83 -1.20 -4.59
N ALA A 208 -21.81 -0.31 -3.61
CA ALA A 208 -20.93 -0.48 -2.43
C ALA A 208 -21.24 -1.77 -1.66
N ALA A 209 -22.54 -2.11 -1.48
CA ALA A 209 -22.95 -3.34 -0.83
C ALA A 209 -22.54 -4.59 -1.63
N GLU A 210 -22.74 -4.59 -2.96
CA GLU A 210 -22.35 -5.68 -3.87
C GLU A 210 -20.84 -5.91 -3.83
N TYR A 211 -20.03 -4.83 -3.89
CA TYR A 211 -18.57 -4.93 -3.82
C TYR A 211 -18.09 -5.45 -2.45
N ASN A 212 -18.67 -4.98 -1.37
CA ASN A 212 -18.38 -5.48 -0.03
C ASN A 212 -18.73 -6.96 0.11
N GLN A 213 -19.89 -7.38 -0.36
CA GLN A 213 -20.31 -8.79 -0.33
C GLN A 213 -19.33 -9.66 -1.12
N THR A 214 -19.01 -9.30 -2.36
CA THR A 214 -18.05 -10.02 -3.20
C THR A 214 -16.71 -10.17 -2.53
N ARG A 215 -16.23 -9.09 -1.91
CA ARG A 215 -14.96 -9.10 -1.18
C ARG A 215 -14.98 -10.07 0.00
N TRP A 216 -16.01 -10.01 0.84
CA TRP A 216 -16.09 -10.85 2.04
C TRP A 216 -16.29 -12.34 1.72
N LEU A 217 -16.84 -12.65 0.54
CA LEU A 217 -16.96 -14.03 0.05
C LEU A 217 -15.63 -14.56 -0.53
N SER A 218 -14.80 -13.70 -1.08
CA SER A 218 -13.60 -14.09 -1.82
C SER A 218 -12.27 -13.84 -1.12
N GLN A 219 -12.23 -13.07 -0.02
CA GLN A 219 -10.98 -12.71 0.67
C GLN A 219 -11.04 -13.04 2.17
N PRO A 220 -9.90 -13.47 2.76
CA PRO A 220 -9.83 -13.76 4.18
C PRO A 220 -10.01 -12.49 5.02
N LYS A 221 -10.50 -12.67 6.26
CA LYS A 221 -10.66 -11.60 7.25
C LYS A 221 -9.40 -11.41 8.11
N GLU A 222 -8.56 -12.42 8.16
CA GLU A 222 -7.33 -12.45 8.92
C GLU A 222 -6.32 -11.43 8.38
N PRO A 223 -5.38 -10.97 9.20
CA PRO A 223 -4.29 -10.08 8.76
C PRO A 223 -3.52 -10.68 7.58
N SER A 224 -3.38 -9.92 6.49
CA SER A 224 -2.69 -10.35 5.27
C SER A 224 -2.12 -9.15 4.50
N ALA A 225 -1.26 -9.41 3.53
CA ALA A 225 -0.73 -8.41 2.59
C ALA A 225 -1.45 -8.40 1.23
N GLY A 226 -2.68 -8.94 1.16
CA GLY A 226 -3.38 -9.12 -0.10
C GLY A 226 -2.86 -10.33 -0.88
N CYS A 227 -2.96 -10.29 -2.21
CA CYS A 227 -2.39 -11.32 -3.07
C CYS A 227 -0.87 -11.33 -2.98
N ILE A 228 -0.31 -12.52 -2.75
CA ILE A 228 1.15 -12.69 -2.63
C ILE A 228 1.82 -12.70 -4.00
N PHE A 229 1.18 -13.31 -5.00
CA PHE A 229 1.76 -13.47 -6.33
C PHE A 229 0.92 -12.77 -7.41
N LYS A 230 1.61 -12.28 -8.44
CA LYS A 230 0.98 -11.83 -9.69
C LYS A 230 0.41 -13.03 -10.44
N ASN A 231 -0.64 -12.78 -11.23
CA ASN A 231 -1.15 -13.81 -12.13
C ASN A 231 -0.08 -14.14 -13.19
N PRO A 232 0.26 -15.42 -13.41
CA PRO A 232 1.36 -15.83 -14.30
C PRO A 232 1.12 -15.45 -15.75
N SER A 233 -0.12 -15.54 -16.22
CA SER A 233 -0.53 -15.20 -17.59
C SER A 233 -2.02 -14.84 -17.65
N PRO A 234 -2.48 -14.21 -18.74
CA PRO A 234 -3.91 -14.02 -18.98
C PRO A 234 -4.67 -15.35 -18.93
N GLY A 235 -5.77 -15.38 -18.18
CA GLY A 235 -6.58 -16.58 -17.99
C GLY A 235 -6.10 -17.58 -16.93
N LEU A 236 -4.86 -17.42 -16.40
CA LEU A 236 -4.34 -18.25 -15.33
C LEU A 236 -4.10 -17.42 -14.07
N SER A 237 -4.91 -17.61 -13.02
CA SER A 237 -4.71 -16.93 -11.75
C SER A 237 -3.76 -17.70 -10.83
N ALA A 238 -2.90 -16.99 -10.12
CA ALA A 238 -2.01 -17.57 -9.11
C ALA A 238 -2.81 -18.30 -8.01
N GLY A 239 -3.94 -17.74 -7.60
CA GLY A 239 -4.82 -18.36 -6.60
C GLY A 239 -5.32 -19.72 -7.04
N LYS A 240 -5.72 -19.87 -8.32
CA LYS A 240 -6.15 -21.16 -8.86
C LYS A 240 -5.00 -22.17 -8.93
N VAL A 241 -3.81 -21.76 -9.33
CA VAL A 241 -2.62 -22.64 -9.34
C VAL A 241 -2.36 -23.20 -7.94
N ILE A 242 -2.41 -22.35 -6.91
CA ILE A 242 -2.15 -22.73 -5.51
C ILE A 242 -3.27 -23.66 -4.98
N ASP A 243 -4.53 -23.40 -5.37
CA ASP A 243 -5.68 -24.22 -5.01
C ASP A 243 -5.60 -25.60 -5.66
N ASP A 244 -5.31 -25.67 -6.97
CA ASP A 244 -5.15 -26.91 -7.73
C ASP A 244 -3.94 -27.77 -7.27
N LEU A 245 -2.98 -27.17 -6.55
CA LEU A 245 -1.87 -27.85 -5.88
C LEU A 245 -2.24 -28.37 -4.48
N GLY A 246 -3.46 -28.11 -4.00
CA GLY A 246 -3.91 -28.51 -2.68
C GLY A 246 -3.20 -27.79 -1.53
N LEU A 247 -2.70 -26.56 -1.76
CA LEU A 247 -1.87 -25.85 -0.79
C LEU A 247 -2.66 -24.94 0.17
N LYS A 248 -4.00 -24.82 0.03
CA LYS A 248 -4.83 -24.15 1.03
C LYS A 248 -4.66 -24.80 2.39
N GLY A 249 -4.44 -24.01 3.45
CA GLY A 249 -4.17 -24.48 4.80
C GLY A 249 -2.70 -24.87 5.05
N ALA A 250 -1.82 -24.87 4.03
CA ALA A 250 -0.40 -25.10 4.25
C ALA A 250 0.18 -24.03 5.20
N ARG A 251 1.04 -24.46 6.12
CA ARG A 251 1.48 -23.63 7.26
C ARG A 251 2.99 -23.64 7.41
N ARG A 252 3.54 -22.50 7.86
CA ARG A 252 4.87 -22.35 8.47
C ARG A 252 4.72 -21.44 9.68
N GLY A 253 5.09 -21.89 10.85
CA GLY A 253 4.86 -21.14 12.09
C GLY A 253 3.43 -20.60 12.19
N GLY A 254 3.30 -19.26 12.34
CA GLY A 254 2.02 -18.55 12.39
C GLY A 254 1.48 -18.14 11.01
N ALA A 255 2.22 -18.35 9.92
CA ALA A 255 1.79 -18.03 8.55
C ALA A 255 1.04 -19.21 7.92
N VAL A 256 -0.10 -18.94 7.28
CA VAL A 256 -0.98 -19.96 6.68
C VAL A 256 -1.47 -19.52 5.31
N VAL A 257 -1.47 -20.43 4.33
CA VAL A 257 -2.19 -20.19 3.07
C VAL A 257 -3.69 -20.20 3.37
N SER A 258 -4.37 -19.11 3.07
CA SER A 258 -5.79 -18.97 3.38
C SER A 258 -6.64 -20.10 2.74
N THR A 259 -7.58 -20.64 3.52
CA THR A 259 -8.56 -21.60 3.03
C THR A 259 -9.62 -20.95 2.14
N VAL A 260 -9.81 -19.62 2.25
CA VAL A 260 -10.74 -18.84 1.41
C VAL A 260 -10.14 -18.59 0.03
N HIS A 261 -8.87 -18.12 -0.03
CA HIS A 261 -8.25 -17.71 -1.28
C HIS A 261 -6.78 -18.14 -1.34
N GLY A 262 -6.44 -19.05 -2.27
CA GLY A 262 -5.10 -19.65 -2.37
C GLY A 262 -3.94 -18.65 -2.53
N ASN A 263 -4.17 -17.45 -3.10
CA ASN A 263 -3.14 -16.42 -3.26
C ASN A 263 -2.99 -15.48 -2.05
N PHE A 264 -3.56 -15.83 -0.90
CA PHE A 264 -3.41 -15.07 0.35
C PHE A 264 -2.65 -15.90 1.39
N ILE A 265 -1.62 -15.32 1.96
CA ILE A 265 -1.02 -15.81 3.20
C ILE A 265 -1.55 -14.94 4.33
N VAL A 266 -2.09 -15.58 5.35
CA VAL A 266 -2.67 -14.93 6.53
C VAL A 266 -1.79 -15.15 7.75
N ASN A 267 -1.81 -14.20 8.65
CA ASN A 267 -1.20 -14.31 9.98
C ASN A 267 -2.27 -14.75 10.98
N GLU A 268 -2.22 -15.99 11.42
CA GLU A 268 -3.14 -16.55 12.43
C GLU A 268 -2.67 -16.30 13.88
N GLY A 269 -1.74 -15.37 14.05
CA GLY A 269 -1.13 -14.99 15.31
C GLY A 269 0.33 -15.45 15.40
N ALA A 270 1.18 -14.57 15.87
CA ALA A 270 2.62 -14.79 16.05
C ALA A 270 3.41 -15.23 14.81
N ALA A 271 2.93 -14.97 13.57
CA ALA A 271 3.72 -15.17 12.38
C ALA A 271 4.93 -14.22 12.34
N THR A 272 6.09 -14.74 11.96
CA THR A 272 7.28 -13.97 11.64
C THR A 272 7.37 -13.70 10.13
N ALA A 273 8.22 -12.77 9.70
CA ALA A 273 8.48 -12.59 8.27
C ALA A 273 9.19 -13.81 7.69
N ALA A 274 10.04 -14.49 8.45
CA ALA A 274 10.66 -15.74 8.06
C ALA A 274 9.61 -16.81 7.73
N ASP A 275 8.60 -17.01 8.58
CA ASP A 275 7.51 -17.97 8.33
C ASP A 275 6.80 -17.69 6.99
N VAL A 276 6.53 -16.42 6.71
CA VAL A 276 5.85 -16.00 5.46
C VAL A 276 6.76 -16.25 4.25
N LEU A 277 8.06 -15.93 4.34
CA LEU A 277 9.04 -16.14 3.27
C LEU A 277 9.22 -17.64 2.97
N GLU A 278 9.36 -18.48 4.01
CA GLU A 278 9.43 -19.92 3.84
C GLU A 278 8.19 -20.49 3.12
N LEU A 279 7.01 -19.96 3.45
CA LEU A 279 5.76 -20.39 2.82
C LEU A 279 5.68 -19.91 1.35
N ILE A 280 6.17 -18.71 1.04
CA ILE A 280 6.30 -18.20 -0.33
C ILE A 280 7.22 -19.11 -1.14
N ASP A 281 8.41 -19.44 -0.63
CA ASP A 281 9.40 -20.29 -1.33
C ASP A 281 8.88 -21.72 -1.51
N PHE A 282 8.18 -22.27 -0.52
CA PHE A 282 7.50 -23.55 -0.62
C PHE A 282 6.45 -23.56 -1.75
N ILE A 283 5.58 -22.55 -1.82
CA ILE A 283 4.56 -22.44 -2.86
C ILE A 283 5.21 -22.32 -4.26
N LYS A 284 6.24 -21.49 -4.42
CA LYS A 284 6.97 -21.32 -5.69
C LYS A 284 7.60 -22.62 -6.14
N THR A 285 8.24 -23.34 -5.24
CA THR A 285 8.88 -24.63 -5.52
C THR A 285 7.85 -25.65 -6.01
N ARG A 286 6.70 -25.79 -5.32
CA ARG A 286 5.63 -26.70 -5.69
C ARG A 286 4.99 -26.31 -7.05
N ALA A 287 4.74 -25.02 -7.29
CA ALA A 287 4.18 -24.55 -8.55
C ALA A 287 5.12 -24.85 -9.73
N ARG A 288 6.43 -24.63 -9.55
CA ARG A 288 7.43 -24.91 -10.56
C ARG A 288 7.57 -26.41 -10.85
N SER A 289 7.74 -27.24 -9.80
CA SER A 289 8.02 -28.68 -9.97
C SER A 289 6.81 -29.47 -10.47
N GLU A 290 5.59 -29.12 -10.06
CA GLU A 290 4.39 -29.93 -10.36
C GLU A 290 3.54 -29.37 -11.51
N ARG A 291 3.68 -28.07 -11.84
CA ARG A 291 2.88 -27.41 -12.87
C ARG A 291 3.71 -26.68 -13.92
N GLY A 292 5.04 -26.57 -13.75
CA GLY A 292 5.91 -25.80 -14.64
C GLY A 292 5.60 -24.28 -14.61
N VAL A 293 4.96 -23.78 -13.54
CA VAL A 293 4.52 -22.39 -13.43
C VAL A 293 5.49 -21.60 -12.55
N GLU A 294 6.05 -20.51 -13.09
CA GLU A 294 6.86 -19.56 -12.35
C GLU A 294 5.96 -18.48 -11.71
N LEU A 295 5.82 -18.53 -10.38
CA LEU A 295 5.11 -17.51 -9.62
C LEU A 295 6.06 -16.36 -9.25
N ARG A 296 5.63 -15.12 -9.52
CA ARG A 296 6.37 -13.90 -9.18
C ARG A 296 5.60 -13.14 -8.11
N GLU A 297 6.30 -12.64 -7.11
CA GLU A 297 5.70 -11.89 -6.01
C GLU A 297 5.02 -10.61 -6.53
N GLU A 298 3.82 -10.32 -6.01
CA GLU A 298 3.15 -9.03 -6.08
C GLU A 298 3.45 -8.22 -4.82
N VAL A 299 3.53 -8.89 -3.66
CA VAL A 299 3.94 -8.28 -2.41
C VAL A 299 5.38 -7.77 -2.50
N GLU A 300 5.63 -6.54 -2.04
CA GLU A 300 6.99 -6.00 -1.96
C GLU A 300 7.65 -6.47 -0.66
N ILE A 301 8.80 -7.16 -0.77
CA ILE A 301 9.58 -7.65 0.36
C ILE A 301 10.68 -6.64 0.64
N ILE A 302 10.74 -6.10 1.86
CA ILE A 302 11.68 -5.05 2.24
C ILE A 302 12.31 -5.33 3.61
N GLY A 303 13.42 -4.63 3.89
CA GLY A 303 14.15 -4.76 5.16
C GLY A 303 15.15 -5.91 5.17
N GLU A 304 15.69 -6.19 6.36
CA GLU A 304 16.77 -7.16 6.62
C GLU A 304 16.26 -8.42 7.35
#